data_eda07ad010b96d7ad6221bdfdf982684
#
_entry.id   eda07ad010b96d7ad6221bdfdf982684
#
_cell.length_a   1.000
_cell.length_b   1.000
_cell.length_c   1.000
_cell.angle_alpha   90.00
_cell.angle_beta   90.00
_cell.angle_gamma   90.00
#
_symmetry.space_group_name_H-M   'P 1'
#
loop_
_entity.id
_entity.type
_entity.pdbx_description
1 polymer ?
#
loop_
_entity_poly.entity_id
_entity_poly.type
_entity_poly.pdbx_seq_one_letter_code
_entity_poly.pdbx_strand_id
1 'polypeptide(L)'
;MGRPSSVDRLVRLLALPAWVAEHPGASFDEAAAHFGVGACTIERDVYTLWVSGLPGGLPDALVDFDADDFESRRLRLTQPLGLDRPIRLSREEAVSLLLALRVLIGLFDADAEAASPLRRAEAAVSALLGYERPDSAPPPDAPGRPTPAEENGTEPTTDSLDRKSVV
;
A
#
# COMPACT_ATOMS: atom_id res chain seq x y z
N MET A 1 -5.04 25.94 -7.18
CA MET A 1 -5.47 24.59 -6.79
C MET A 1 -6.09 23.94 -8.01
N GLY A 2 -5.44 22.91 -8.57
CA GLY A 2 -5.94 22.15 -9.70
C GLY A 2 -7.24 21.40 -9.34
N ARG A 3 -8.10 21.22 -10.33
CA ARG A 3 -9.33 20.43 -10.17
C ARG A 3 -8.91 18.97 -9.89
N PRO A 4 -9.39 18.32 -8.81
CA PRO A 4 -9.01 16.93 -8.54
C PRO A 4 -9.38 16.07 -9.74
N SER A 5 -8.46 15.20 -10.15
CA SER A 5 -8.68 14.31 -11.29
C SER A 5 -9.78 13.28 -10.95
N SER A 6 -10.40 12.70 -11.99
CA SER A 6 -11.37 11.61 -11.78
C SER A 6 -10.75 10.42 -11.06
N VAL A 7 -9.44 10.21 -11.24
CA VAL A 7 -8.67 9.15 -10.59
C VAL A 7 -8.51 9.44 -9.09
N ASP A 8 -8.16 10.67 -8.70
CA ASP A 8 -8.04 11.05 -7.29
C ASP A 8 -9.36 10.89 -6.55
N ARG A 9 -10.47 11.24 -7.23
CA ARG A 9 -11.80 11.03 -6.67
C ARG A 9 -12.11 9.55 -6.47
N LEU A 10 -11.81 8.70 -7.44
CA LEU A 10 -12.05 7.25 -7.34
C LEU A 10 -11.23 6.63 -6.21
N VAL A 11 -9.93 6.96 -6.12
CA VAL A 11 -9.06 6.49 -5.04
C VAL A 11 -9.62 6.89 -3.68
N ARG A 12 -10.08 8.13 -3.54
CA ARG A 12 -10.67 8.61 -2.29
C ARG A 12 -11.98 7.88 -1.95
N LEU A 13 -12.88 7.68 -2.94
CA LEU A 13 -14.12 6.93 -2.73
C LEU A 13 -13.88 5.50 -2.25
N LEU A 14 -12.82 4.85 -2.72
CA LEU A 14 -12.45 3.50 -2.29
C LEU A 14 -11.76 3.49 -0.91
N ALA A 15 -11.01 4.54 -0.57
CA ALA A 15 -10.28 4.62 0.69
C ALA A 15 -11.13 5.14 1.86
N LEU A 16 -12.14 5.97 1.59
CA LEU A 16 -12.96 6.61 2.60
C LEU A 16 -13.68 5.64 3.54
N PRO A 17 -14.34 4.55 3.07
CA PRO A 17 -14.99 3.60 3.96
C PRO A 17 -14.01 2.90 4.92
N ALA A 18 -12.85 2.47 4.43
CA ALA A 18 -11.83 1.85 5.26
C ALA A 18 -11.31 2.82 6.32
N TRP A 19 -11.04 4.07 5.94
CA TRP A 19 -10.60 5.11 6.89
C TRP A 19 -11.66 5.41 7.95
N VAL A 20 -12.95 5.52 7.57
CA VAL A 20 -14.06 5.75 8.52
C VAL A 20 -14.22 4.57 9.47
N ALA A 21 -14.03 3.34 9.01
CA ALA A 21 -14.08 2.15 9.86
C ALA A 21 -12.98 2.16 10.94
N GLU A 22 -11.80 2.70 10.61
CA GLU A 22 -10.70 2.88 11.56
C GLU A 22 -10.88 4.10 12.48
N HIS A 23 -11.72 5.08 12.08
CA HIS A 23 -11.95 6.33 12.79
C HIS A 23 -13.45 6.60 13.00
N PRO A 24 -14.19 5.73 13.72
CA PRO A 24 -15.62 5.87 13.89
C PRO A 24 -15.96 7.15 14.67
N GLY A 25 -16.86 7.97 14.12
CA GLY A 25 -17.26 9.26 14.68
C GLY A 25 -16.32 10.41 14.35
N ALA A 26 -15.34 10.23 13.46
CA ALA A 26 -14.52 11.32 12.96
C ALA A 26 -15.38 12.40 12.28
N SER A 27 -14.98 13.66 12.40
CA SER A 27 -15.66 14.78 11.77
C SER A 27 -15.36 14.84 10.26
N PHE A 28 -16.21 15.54 9.50
CA PHE A 28 -15.95 15.84 8.09
C PHE A 28 -14.66 16.62 7.88
N ASP A 29 -14.28 17.47 8.84
CA ASP A 29 -13.07 18.27 8.75
C ASP A 29 -11.80 17.42 8.96
N GLU A 30 -11.84 16.43 9.86
CA GLU A 30 -10.76 15.45 10.04
C GLU A 30 -10.57 14.60 8.77
N ALA A 31 -11.67 14.10 8.19
CA ALA A 31 -11.61 13.39 6.92
C ALA A 31 -11.08 14.28 5.78
N ALA A 32 -11.55 15.52 5.72
CA ALA A 32 -11.11 16.50 4.72
C ALA A 32 -9.61 16.78 4.81
N ALA A 33 -9.09 16.95 6.03
CA ALA A 33 -7.66 17.13 6.28
C ALA A 33 -6.84 15.88 5.86
N HIS A 34 -7.34 14.69 6.21
CA HIS A 34 -6.67 13.43 5.85
C HIS A 34 -6.56 13.24 4.33
N PHE A 35 -7.64 13.50 3.60
CA PHE A 35 -7.68 13.31 2.14
C PHE A 35 -7.23 14.54 1.34
N GLY A 36 -6.85 15.64 1.99
CA GLY A 36 -6.37 16.86 1.33
C GLY A 36 -7.45 17.56 0.48
N VAL A 37 -8.73 17.48 0.89
CA VAL A 37 -9.88 18.06 0.18
C VAL A 37 -10.73 18.93 1.12
N GLY A 38 -11.73 19.62 0.59
CA GLY A 38 -12.68 20.37 1.42
C GLY A 38 -13.76 19.46 2.02
N ALA A 39 -14.31 19.83 3.19
CA ALA A 39 -15.39 19.09 3.87
C ALA A 39 -16.63 18.87 2.98
N CYS A 40 -17.01 19.84 2.13
CA CYS A 40 -18.09 19.66 1.15
C CYS A 40 -17.78 18.59 0.10
N THR A 41 -16.50 18.29 -0.15
CA THR A 41 -16.11 17.20 -1.05
C THR A 41 -16.30 15.85 -0.37
N ILE A 42 -15.94 15.75 0.90
CA ILE A 42 -16.19 14.54 1.72
C ILE A 42 -17.70 14.28 1.81
N GLU A 43 -18.49 15.28 2.10
CA GLU A 43 -19.96 15.15 2.14
C GLU A 43 -20.53 14.60 0.83
N ARG A 44 -20.11 15.14 -0.32
CA ARG A 44 -20.52 14.64 -1.65
C ARG A 44 -20.06 13.22 -1.92
N ASP A 45 -18.87 12.88 -1.48
CA ASP A 45 -18.33 11.53 -1.65
C ASP A 45 -19.07 10.53 -0.77
N VAL A 46 -19.44 10.89 0.46
CA VAL A 46 -20.31 10.07 1.33
C VAL A 46 -21.68 9.85 0.67
N TYR A 47 -22.33 10.89 0.15
CA TYR A 47 -23.58 10.71 -0.60
C TYR A 47 -23.45 9.78 -1.80
N THR A 48 -22.31 9.87 -2.51
CA THR A 48 -22.03 8.97 -3.64
C THR A 48 -21.92 7.51 -3.18
N LEU A 49 -21.25 7.28 -2.05
CA LEU A 49 -21.10 5.94 -1.46
C LEU A 49 -22.44 5.42 -0.93
N TRP A 50 -23.23 6.26 -0.28
CA TRP A 50 -24.52 5.87 0.32
C TRP A 50 -25.53 5.33 -0.68
N VAL A 51 -25.44 5.76 -1.94
CA VAL A 51 -26.27 5.22 -3.04
C VAL A 51 -25.55 4.14 -3.83
N SER A 52 -24.35 3.72 -3.41
CA SER A 52 -23.55 2.69 -4.08
C SER A 52 -23.72 1.35 -3.40
N GLY A 53 -23.87 0.30 -4.19
CA GLY A 53 -24.03 -1.06 -3.72
C GLY A 53 -23.35 -2.07 -4.65
N LEU A 54 -23.53 -3.34 -4.33
CA LEU A 54 -23.01 -4.43 -5.14
C LEU A 54 -23.88 -4.62 -6.39
N PRO A 55 -23.28 -4.84 -7.57
CA PRO A 55 -24.04 -5.16 -8.79
C PRO A 55 -24.93 -6.38 -8.59
N GLY A 56 -26.25 -6.24 -8.86
CA GLY A 56 -27.24 -7.31 -8.66
C GLY A 56 -27.63 -7.55 -7.21
N GLY A 57 -27.19 -6.70 -6.28
CA GLY A 57 -27.59 -6.73 -4.88
C GLY A 57 -29.05 -6.30 -4.66
N LEU A 58 -29.60 -6.66 -3.51
CA LEU A 58 -30.91 -6.20 -3.05
C LEU A 58 -30.82 -4.72 -2.65
N PRO A 59 -31.97 -4.01 -2.53
CA PRO A 59 -32.00 -2.60 -2.13
C PRO A 59 -31.36 -2.31 -0.76
N ASP A 60 -31.22 -3.31 0.09
CA ASP A 60 -30.57 -3.27 1.40
C ASP A 60 -29.06 -3.58 1.33
N ALA A 61 -28.53 -3.95 0.17
CA ALA A 61 -27.11 -4.21 -0.06
C ALA A 61 -26.40 -2.95 -0.57
N LEU A 62 -26.58 -1.83 0.14
CA LEU A 62 -25.88 -0.56 -0.09
C LEU A 62 -24.86 -0.29 1.01
N VAL A 63 -23.84 0.50 0.69
CA VAL A 63 -22.97 1.10 1.73
C VAL A 63 -23.84 2.02 2.56
N ASP A 64 -23.80 1.87 3.89
CA ASP A 64 -24.63 2.67 4.77
C ASP A 64 -23.82 3.38 5.85
N PHE A 65 -24.24 4.62 6.14
CA PHE A 65 -23.67 5.47 7.17
C PHE A 65 -24.75 5.81 8.20
N ASP A 66 -24.34 6.07 9.41
CA ASP A 66 -25.22 6.53 10.47
C ASP A 66 -25.77 7.93 10.16
N ALA A 67 -27.10 8.07 10.08
CA ALA A 67 -27.75 9.30 9.69
C ALA A 67 -27.62 10.38 10.77
N ASP A 68 -27.71 10.01 12.05
CA ASP A 68 -27.61 10.96 13.18
C ASP A 68 -26.19 11.51 13.29
N ASP A 69 -25.17 10.64 13.13
CA ASP A 69 -23.78 11.08 13.07
C ASP A 69 -23.55 11.99 11.85
N PHE A 70 -24.11 11.63 10.69
CA PHE A 70 -23.98 12.44 9.47
C PHE A 70 -24.59 13.82 9.60
N GLU A 71 -25.79 13.97 10.19
CA GLU A 71 -26.41 15.26 10.48
C GLU A 71 -25.57 16.10 11.44
N SER A 72 -24.89 15.44 12.38
CA SER A 72 -23.92 16.05 13.30
C SER A 72 -22.55 16.31 12.69
N ARG A 73 -22.41 16.18 11.37
CA ARG A 73 -21.14 16.29 10.60
C ARG A 73 -20.04 15.35 11.07
N ARG A 74 -20.45 14.15 11.47
CA ARG A 74 -19.57 13.02 11.84
C ARG A 74 -19.76 11.87 10.89
N LEU A 75 -18.79 10.98 10.85
CA LEU A 75 -18.77 9.81 9.96
C LEU A 75 -18.76 8.54 10.80
N ARG A 76 -19.78 7.74 10.63
CA ARG A 76 -19.85 6.37 11.16
C ARG A 76 -20.43 5.45 10.09
N LEU A 77 -19.69 4.40 9.78
CA LEU A 77 -20.10 3.39 8.82
C LEU A 77 -20.92 2.31 9.53
N THR A 78 -22.15 2.07 9.09
CA THR A 78 -23.05 1.04 9.64
C THR A 78 -23.02 -0.23 8.79
N GLN A 79 -22.86 -0.10 7.46
CA GLN A 79 -22.77 -1.23 6.53
C GLN A 79 -21.66 -1.00 5.49
N PRO A 80 -20.49 -1.61 5.70
CA PRO A 80 -19.32 -1.38 4.86
C PRO A 80 -19.29 -2.17 3.55
N LEU A 81 -20.10 -3.21 3.39
CA LEU A 81 -20.07 -4.15 2.25
C LEU A 81 -18.69 -4.72 1.93
N GLY A 82 -17.83 -4.87 2.92
CA GLY A 82 -16.46 -5.35 2.77
C GLY A 82 -15.45 -4.29 2.38
N LEU A 83 -15.84 -3.02 2.20
CA LEU A 83 -14.93 -1.91 1.92
C LEU A 83 -14.11 -1.47 3.16
N ASP A 84 -14.47 -1.95 4.34
CA ASP A 84 -13.78 -1.77 5.62
C ASP A 84 -12.61 -2.74 5.82
N ARG A 85 -12.42 -3.68 4.91
CA ARG A 85 -11.42 -4.74 5.06
C ARG A 85 -10.31 -4.61 4.05
N PRO A 86 -9.06 -4.91 4.45
CA PRO A 86 -7.97 -4.97 3.50
C PRO A 86 -8.25 -6.06 2.45
N ILE A 87 -7.98 -5.73 1.20
CA ILE A 87 -8.10 -6.68 0.09
C ILE A 87 -7.10 -7.82 0.32
N ARG A 88 -7.58 -9.04 0.36
CA ARG A 88 -6.75 -10.24 0.42
C ARG A 88 -6.72 -10.87 -0.96
N LEU A 89 -5.58 -10.76 -1.60
CA LEU A 89 -5.35 -11.37 -2.90
C LEU A 89 -4.67 -12.73 -2.72
N SER A 90 -5.14 -13.73 -3.44
CA SER A 90 -4.36 -14.93 -3.70
C SER A 90 -3.13 -14.58 -4.54
N ARG A 91 -2.13 -15.47 -4.56
CA ARG A 91 -0.93 -15.23 -5.36
C ARG A 91 -1.25 -15.08 -6.85
N GLU A 92 -2.20 -15.85 -7.37
CA GLU A 92 -2.62 -15.82 -8.77
C GLU A 92 -3.33 -14.51 -9.12
N GLU A 93 -4.22 -14.03 -8.24
CA GLU A 93 -4.90 -12.74 -8.40
C GLU A 93 -3.89 -11.58 -8.33
N ALA A 94 -2.94 -11.64 -7.40
CA ALA A 94 -1.90 -10.62 -7.27
C ALA A 94 -1.01 -10.57 -8.51
N VAL A 95 -0.63 -11.71 -9.09
CA VAL A 95 0.15 -11.77 -10.34
C VAL A 95 -0.67 -11.20 -11.51
N SER A 96 -1.94 -11.56 -11.61
CA SER A 96 -2.83 -11.07 -12.67
C SER A 96 -3.03 -9.55 -12.56
N LEU A 97 -3.23 -9.04 -11.35
CA LEU A 97 -3.33 -7.61 -11.07
C LEU A 97 -2.04 -6.87 -11.40
N LEU A 98 -0.88 -7.44 -11.02
CA LEU A 98 0.43 -6.86 -11.33
C LEU A 98 0.64 -6.73 -12.84
N LEU A 99 0.29 -7.76 -13.60
CA LEU A 99 0.38 -7.73 -15.06
C LEU A 99 -0.53 -6.67 -15.66
N ALA A 100 -1.77 -6.58 -15.21
CA ALA A 100 -2.73 -5.57 -15.65
C ALA A 100 -2.23 -4.14 -15.34
N LEU A 101 -1.69 -3.91 -14.14
CA LEU A 101 -1.11 -2.61 -13.76
C LEU A 101 0.06 -2.23 -14.66
N ARG A 102 0.95 -3.16 -14.99
CA ARG A 102 2.09 -2.92 -15.89
C ARG A 102 1.66 -2.56 -17.31
N VAL A 103 0.64 -3.24 -17.83
CA VAL A 103 0.05 -2.90 -19.13
C VAL A 103 -0.54 -1.50 -19.11
N LEU A 104 -1.32 -1.16 -18.06
CA LEU A 104 -1.91 0.18 -17.92
C LEU A 104 -0.84 1.26 -17.79
N ILE A 105 0.20 1.04 -17.00
CA ILE A 105 1.32 1.98 -16.86
C ILE A 105 1.96 2.25 -18.23
N GLY A 106 2.19 1.19 -19.03
CA GLY A 106 2.74 1.34 -20.39
C GLY A 106 1.84 2.15 -21.34
N LEU A 107 0.52 2.09 -21.16
CA LEU A 107 -0.42 2.89 -21.95
C LEU A 107 -0.42 4.38 -21.55
N PHE A 108 -0.10 4.69 -20.28
CA PHE A 108 -0.06 6.05 -19.74
C PHE A 108 1.37 6.61 -19.60
N ASP A 109 2.37 5.97 -20.22
CA ASP A 109 3.78 6.35 -20.06
C ASP A 109 4.10 7.79 -20.53
N ALA A 110 3.26 8.35 -21.39
CA ALA A 110 3.35 9.75 -21.83
C ALA A 110 2.86 10.75 -20.76
N ASP A 111 2.11 10.32 -19.74
CA ASP A 111 1.59 11.15 -18.67
C ASP A 111 2.03 10.59 -17.31
N ALA A 112 3.17 11.07 -16.82
CA ALA A 112 3.78 10.61 -15.58
C ALA A 112 2.89 10.88 -14.34
N GLU A 113 2.04 11.92 -14.38
CA GLU A 113 1.14 12.28 -13.30
C GLU A 113 -0.05 11.31 -13.25
N ALA A 114 -0.66 10.99 -14.40
CA ALA A 114 -1.73 10.01 -14.51
C ALA A 114 -1.26 8.59 -14.15
N ALA A 115 -0.01 8.24 -14.47
CA ALA A 115 0.59 6.95 -14.14
C ALA A 115 1.01 6.80 -12.66
N SER A 116 1.12 7.89 -11.90
CA SER A 116 1.62 7.87 -10.51
C SER A 116 0.81 6.98 -9.56
N PRO A 117 -0.54 6.99 -9.55
CA PRO A 117 -1.33 6.07 -8.72
C PRO A 117 -1.14 4.60 -9.11
N LEU A 118 -1.03 4.32 -10.42
CA LEU A 118 -0.81 2.97 -10.93
C LEU A 118 0.56 2.43 -10.53
N ARG A 119 1.61 3.27 -10.57
CA ARG A 119 2.97 2.89 -10.13
C ARG A 119 3.02 2.60 -8.62
N ARG A 120 2.27 3.35 -7.80
CA ARG A 120 2.15 3.08 -6.36
C ARG A 120 1.44 1.76 -6.09
N ALA A 121 0.35 1.49 -6.82
CA ALA A 121 -0.37 0.22 -6.71
C ALA A 121 0.52 -0.95 -7.18
N GLU A 122 1.23 -0.80 -8.29
CA GLU A 122 2.19 -1.80 -8.79
C GLU A 122 3.28 -2.11 -7.75
N ALA A 123 3.86 -1.08 -7.13
CA ALA A 123 4.87 -1.26 -6.10
C ALA A 123 4.32 -2.01 -4.87
N ALA A 124 3.10 -1.67 -4.42
CA ALA A 124 2.45 -2.34 -3.30
C ALA A 124 2.18 -3.82 -3.60
N VAL A 125 1.67 -4.16 -4.78
CA VAL A 125 1.40 -5.55 -5.18
C VAL A 125 2.72 -6.32 -5.39
N SER A 126 3.75 -5.69 -5.96
CA SER A 126 5.08 -6.29 -6.12
C SER A 126 5.70 -6.65 -4.77
N ALA A 127 5.59 -5.76 -3.77
CA ALA A 127 6.07 -6.01 -2.42
C ALA A 127 5.36 -7.19 -1.76
N LEU A 128 4.03 -7.32 -1.93
CA LEU A 128 3.25 -8.47 -1.43
C LEU A 128 3.70 -9.80 -2.05
N LEU A 129 4.15 -9.79 -3.30
CA LEU A 129 4.64 -10.96 -4.00
C LEU A 129 6.12 -11.28 -3.74
N GLY A 130 6.84 -10.38 -3.03
CA GLY A 130 8.28 -10.47 -2.83
C GLY A 130 9.09 -10.18 -4.11
N TYR A 131 8.48 -9.49 -5.08
CA TYR A 131 9.17 -9.03 -6.28
C TYR A 131 9.84 -7.69 -5.99
N GLU A 132 11.14 -7.70 -5.77
CA GLU A 132 11.93 -6.47 -5.81
C GLU A 132 12.18 -6.07 -7.28
N ARG A 133 11.99 -4.80 -7.59
CA ARG A 133 12.25 -4.25 -8.92
C ARG A 133 13.76 -4.31 -9.18
N PRO A 134 14.23 -4.83 -10.32
CA PRO A 134 15.67 -4.86 -10.64
C PRO A 134 16.30 -3.46 -10.71
N ASP A 135 15.50 -2.38 -10.82
CA ASP A 135 15.98 -0.98 -10.84
C ASP A 135 16.32 -0.41 -9.45
N SER A 136 16.11 -1.16 -8.37
CA SER A 136 16.55 -0.76 -7.03
C SER A 136 17.92 -1.32 -6.64
N ALA A 137 18.66 -1.89 -7.59
CA ALA A 137 20.06 -2.19 -7.38
C ALA A 137 20.83 -0.88 -7.14
N PRO A 138 21.61 -0.77 -6.04
CA PRO A 138 22.46 0.39 -5.83
C PRO A 138 23.40 0.53 -7.03
N PRO A 139 23.74 1.79 -7.43
CA PRO A 139 24.65 2.00 -8.54
C PRO A 139 25.97 1.27 -8.29
N PRO A 140 26.59 0.66 -9.35
CA PRO A 140 27.75 -0.20 -9.22
C PRO A 140 29.03 0.51 -8.73
N ASP A 141 28.98 1.81 -8.46
CA ASP A 141 30.13 2.63 -8.06
C ASP A 141 29.91 3.33 -6.70
N ALA A 142 29.67 2.59 -5.64
CA ALA A 142 29.91 3.10 -4.30
C ALA A 142 31.37 2.80 -3.92
N PRO A 143 32.29 3.78 -3.86
CA PRO A 143 33.66 3.53 -3.44
C PRO A 143 33.71 3.21 -1.94
N GLY A 144 34.25 2.06 -1.60
CA GLY A 144 34.77 1.81 -0.27
C GLY A 144 33.98 0.90 0.64
N ARG A 145 33.97 -0.38 0.32
CA ARG A 145 33.92 -1.38 1.38
C ARG A 145 35.31 -2.01 1.46
N PRO A 146 36.06 -1.86 2.58
CA PRO A 146 37.32 -2.54 2.73
C PRO A 146 37.10 -4.05 2.75
N THR A 147 37.71 -4.74 1.84
CA THR A 147 37.90 -6.19 1.86
C THR A 147 38.59 -6.58 3.15
N PRO A 148 38.13 -7.60 3.90
CA PRO A 148 38.93 -8.16 4.98
C PRO A 148 40.19 -8.75 4.37
N ALA A 149 41.37 -8.27 4.87
CA ALA A 149 42.66 -8.79 4.51
C ALA A 149 42.74 -10.29 4.83
N GLU A 150 43.16 -11.06 3.85
CA GLU A 150 43.64 -12.43 4.02
C GLU A 150 44.84 -12.36 4.95
N GLU A 151 44.68 -12.81 6.18
CA GLU A 151 45.80 -13.17 7.06
C GLU A 151 46.30 -14.53 6.58
N ASN A 152 47.29 -14.43 5.72
CA ASN A 152 48.08 -15.55 5.24
C ASN A 152 49.04 -15.99 6.34
N GLY A 153 49.00 -17.27 6.59
CA GLY A 153 49.70 -17.98 7.63
C GLY A 153 51.22 -17.79 7.66
N THR A 154 51.71 -18.06 8.78
CA THR A 154 53.08 -18.56 8.92
C THR A 154 53.11 -19.55 10.07
N GLU A 155 53.18 -20.81 9.73
CA GLU A 155 53.74 -21.82 10.64
C GLU A 155 55.15 -21.43 11.02
N PRO A 156 55.59 -21.82 12.22
CA PRO A 156 56.82 -22.57 12.32
C PRO A 156 56.68 -23.87 13.13
N THR A 157 57.09 -24.89 12.42
CA THR A 157 57.64 -26.14 12.94
C THR A 157 58.62 -25.93 14.10
N THR A 158 58.54 -26.76 15.09
CA THR A 158 59.59 -27.51 15.82
C THR A 158 58.96 -28.12 17.08
N ASP A 159 58.88 -29.33 17.12
CA ASP A 159 59.83 -30.38 17.52
C ASP A 159 59.85 -30.61 19.03
N SER A 160 59.69 -31.86 19.32
CA SER A 160 60.34 -32.62 20.35
C SER A 160 59.77 -32.79 21.75
N LEU A 161 59.41 -34.03 21.95
CA LEU A 161 59.75 -34.87 23.12
C LEU A 161 59.03 -34.65 24.45
N ASP A 162 58.36 -35.57 24.80
CA ASP A 162 58.74 -36.72 25.65
C ASP A 162 57.92 -36.84 26.97
N ARG A 163 57.46 -38.03 27.11
CA ARG A 163 57.34 -38.83 28.35
C ARG A 163 56.27 -38.59 29.40
N LYS A 164 55.64 -39.71 29.51
CA LYS A 164 55.34 -40.51 30.75
C LYS A 164 54.20 -40.03 31.61
N SER A 165 53.30 -40.87 31.67
CA SER A 165 53.06 -42.01 32.58
C SER A 165 52.36 -41.68 33.89
N VAL A 166 51.40 -42.53 34.16
CA VAL A 166 51.02 -43.07 35.46
C VAL A 166 50.00 -42.29 36.31
N VAL A 167 48.95 -42.78 36.47
CA VAL A 167 48.06 -43.59 37.29
C VAL A 167 46.64 -43.34 36.97
#